data_900e759363e14452aafdbae6ddd43df7
#
_entry.id   900e759363e14452aafdbae6ddd43df7
#
_cell.length_a   1.000
_cell.length_b   1.000
_cell.length_c   1.000
_cell.angle_alpha   90.00
_cell.angle_beta   90.00
_cell.angle_gamma   90.00
#
_symmetry.space_group_name_H-M   'P 1'
#
loop_
_entity.id
_entity.type
_entity.pdbx_description
1 polymer ?
#
loop_
_entity_poly.entity_id
_entity_poly.type
_entity_poly.pdbx_seq_one_letter_code
_entity_poly.pdbx_strand_id
1 'polypeptide(L)'
;MPTFRHYVPDLVEIQRQSFFYFLEKGMIEEFSKRNPITNVKKDIEIYFYPEYYGLTKPKYSIQQAILKNRSYSSKLYVPVQLTDKKRKRLYLKWMLIAHLPLMTKRGHFLLNGAARVIVNQIVRSPGVYFQEKLHEVYMNKWNEKPDFILKRYYADLICLRGTWLRIEIDKEKLIWAQMKKGPKIPILWLLIAMGFSQRVIFSSLESAERLLENFKPKEKVSKNQKDYAYVQHPPQAWKQLYELMHSTKGRRIIKNPSELGRRWLFKKFMNPRTYDLGKHGRIAINQKLGLTLCTNQNTLTAQDLLAITDYLLKVEKGFYKTDDIDHLKNRRLRTSGDLLQTQFSIGLIRLEKFIRDKLSQTTNFRLENLINSRPVNGALKEFFGTNPLSQFMDQINPLAEITHKRRLSSMGPGGVTRDNATLAIRGIHPSHYGRICPIETPEGKNTGLVNSLTTYGRIDSQGLIQSPFFKVYKGQVQKHLGMIYLTADQEERMKVAAADVYVSKTGFLTSQTLPARIGKDFITIHRSEVDFIGISAIQMISVATSLIPFLEHDDANRALMGSNMQRQAVPLIRPEKPLVGTGLEARAASDSGHVLTSKCAGYVTYSSGSKIIVYAFKSKL
;
A
#
# COMPACT_ATOMS: atom_id res chain seq x y z
N MET A 1 24.95 -24.54 -26.70
CA MET A 1 25.36 -23.62 -25.62
C MET A 1 24.24 -23.59 -24.58
N PRO A 2 24.50 -23.74 -23.29
CA PRO A 2 23.47 -23.56 -22.30
C PRO A 2 23.12 -22.08 -22.28
N THR A 3 22.03 -21.72 -22.93
CA THR A 3 21.39 -20.41 -22.73
C THR A 3 21.01 -20.36 -21.26
N PHE A 4 21.68 -19.52 -20.49
CA PHE A 4 21.25 -19.18 -19.12
C PHE A 4 19.86 -18.61 -19.23
N ARG A 5 18.85 -19.45 -19.10
CA ARG A 5 17.46 -19.01 -18.99
C ARG A 5 17.36 -18.26 -17.67
N HIS A 6 17.34 -16.95 -17.74
CA HIS A 6 17.07 -16.12 -16.58
C HIS A 6 15.71 -16.56 -16.02
N TYR A 7 15.71 -16.99 -14.77
CA TYR A 7 14.50 -17.51 -14.14
C TYR A 7 13.47 -16.38 -14.00
N VAL A 8 12.44 -16.42 -14.83
CA VAL A 8 11.30 -15.53 -14.69
C VAL A 8 10.47 -16.02 -13.50
N PRO A 9 10.16 -15.18 -12.48
CA PRO A 9 9.33 -15.56 -11.36
C PRO A 9 7.93 -15.97 -11.86
N ASP A 10 7.21 -16.77 -11.07
CA ASP A 10 5.83 -17.11 -11.38
C ASP A 10 4.98 -15.83 -11.50
N LEU A 11 4.33 -15.67 -12.63
CA LEU A 11 3.60 -14.44 -12.98
C LEU A 11 2.40 -14.16 -12.06
N VAL A 12 1.87 -15.18 -11.39
CA VAL A 12 0.71 -15.08 -10.48
C VAL A 12 1.10 -15.17 -9.00
N GLU A 13 2.39 -15.37 -8.71
CA GLU A 13 2.91 -15.57 -7.35
C GLU A 13 2.54 -14.42 -6.40
N ILE A 14 2.54 -13.20 -6.88
CA ILE A 14 2.25 -11.98 -6.11
C ILE A 14 0.88 -12.07 -5.41
N GLN A 15 -0.15 -12.53 -6.13
CA GLN A 15 -1.49 -12.66 -5.57
C GLN A 15 -1.52 -13.74 -4.48
N ARG A 16 -0.87 -14.89 -4.75
CA ARG A 16 -0.84 -16.03 -3.83
C ARG A 16 -0.04 -15.73 -2.57
N GLN A 17 1.18 -15.21 -2.70
CA GLN A 17 2.03 -14.85 -1.56
C GLN A 17 1.34 -13.85 -0.64
N SER A 18 0.71 -12.82 -1.23
CA SER A 18 -0.03 -11.83 -0.47
C SER A 18 -1.19 -12.43 0.32
N PHE A 19 -1.95 -13.35 -0.27
CA PHE A 19 -3.04 -14.02 0.42
C PHE A 19 -2.54 -14.97 1.51
N PHE A 20 -1.45 -15.70 1.28
CA PHE A 20 -0.83 -16.53 2.31
C PHE A 20 -0.31 -15.70 3.48
N TYR A 21 0.33 -14.56 3.22
CA TYR A 21 0.75 -13.65 4.29
C TYR A 21 -0.42 -13.15 5.13
N PHE A 22 -1.55 -12.84 4.50
CA PHE A 22 -2.79 -12.49 5.22
C PHE A 22 -3.26 -13.61 6.13
N LEU A 23 -3.23 -14.87 5.66
CA LEU A 23 -3.62 -16.03 6.47
C LEU A 23 -2.65 -16.25 7.63
N GLU A 24 -1.34 -16.29 7.37
CA GLU A 24 -0.33 -16.64 8.37
C GLU A 24 -0.12 -15.55 9.42
N LYS A 25 -0.07 -14.29 9.01
CA LYS A 25 0.29 -13.17 9.89
C LYS A 25 -0.82 -12.14 10.03
N GLY A 26 -1.42 -11.72 8.92
CA GLY A 26 -2.35 -10.59 8.90
C GLY A 26 -3.58 -10.78 9.78
N MET A 27 -4.17 -11.99 9.82
CA MET A 27 -5.31 -12.28 10.70
C MET A 27 -4.89 -12.27 12.18
N ILE A 28 -3.77 -12.87 12.50
CA ILE A 28 -3.25 -12.93 13.89
C ILE A 28 -3.00 -11.52 14.43
N GLU A 29 -2.34 -10.67 13.65
CA GLU A 29 -2.08 -9.27 14.00
C GLU A 29 -3.37 -8.49 14.30
N GLU A 30 -4.42 -8.66 13.50
CA GLU A 30 -5.67 -7.94 13.67
C GLU A 30 -6.46 -8.37 14.91
N PHE A 31 -6.39 -9.63 15.30
CA PHE A 31 -6.96 -10.10 16.58
C PHE A 31 -6.14 -9.60 17.76
N SER A 32 -4.80 -9.71 17.69
CA SER A 32 -3.90 -9.30 18.78
C SER A 32 -4.04 -7.82 19.12
N LYS A 33 -4.25 -6.95 18.13
CA LYS A 33 -4.51 -5.51 18.33
C LYS A 33 -5.79 -5.24 19.16
N ARG A 34 -6.73 -6.18 19.23
CA ARG A 34 -8.04 -6.02 19.89
C ARG A 34 -8.18 -6.77 21.19
N ASN A 35 -7.30 -7.71 21.46
CA ASN A 35 -7.27 -8.44 22.72
C ASN A 35 -6.79 -7.55 23.88
N PRO A 36 -7.34 -7.70 25.09
CA PRO A 36 -8.62 -8.31 25.41
C PRO A 36 -9.81 -7.35 25.15
N ILE A 37 -11.01 -7.91 24.91
CA ILE A 37 -12.25 -7.13 24.89
C ILE A 37 -12.86 -7.18 26.29
N THR A 38 -12.97 -6.01 26.93
CA THR A 38 -13.47 -5.90 28.30
C THR A 38 -14.79 -5.13 28.38
N ASN A 39 -15.60 -5.44 29.38
CA ASN A 39 -16.75 -4.64 29.75
C ASN A 39 -16.30 -3.30 30.38
N VAL A 40 -17.20 -2.32 30.47
CA VAL A 40 -16.98 -1.01 31.10
C VAL A 40 -16.45 -1.15 32.53
N LYS A 41 -16.98 -2.10 33.31
CA LYS A 41 -16.57 -2.39 34.69
C LYS A 41 -15.32 -3.28 34.81
N LYS A 42 -14.76 -3.77 33.68
CA LYS A 42 -13.63 -4.70 33.59
C LYS A 42 -13.80 -6.03 34.33
N ASP A 43 -15.04 -6.40 34.62
CA ASP A 43 -15.37 -7.64 35.32
C ASP A 43 -15.31 -8.87 34.40
N ILE A 44 -15.58 -8.65 33.13
CA ILE A 44 -15.66 -9.69 32.11
C ILE A 44 -14.65 -9.38 31.04
N GLU A 45 -13.86 -10.40 30.69
CA GLU A 45 -12.84 -10.33 29.64
C GLU A 45 -13.07 -11.44 28.62
N ILE A 46 -13.02 -11.06 27.35
CA ILE A 46 -13.03 -11.98 26.21
C ILE A 46 -11.67 -11.91 25.55
N TYR A 47 -11.01 -13.05 25.44
CA TYR A 47 -9.71 -13.19 24.81
C TYR A 47 -9.81 -14.15 23.63
N PHE A 48 -9.31 -13.75 22.46
CA PHE A 48 -9.19 -14.58 21.27
C PHE A 48 -7.78 -15.16 21.18
N TYR A 49 -7.66 -16.45 20.85
CA TYR A 49 -6.40 -17.13 20.60
C TYR A 49 -6.22 -17.33 19.08
N PRO A 50 -5.79 -16.30 18.36
CA PRO A 50 -5.71 -16.36 16.90
C PRO A 50 -4.59 -17.27 16.39
N GLU A 51 -3.60 -17.60 17.23
CA GLU A 51 -2.49 -18.49 16.86
C GLU A 51 -2.97 -19.91 16.57
N TYR A 52 -4.06 -20.31 17.21
CA TYR A 52 -4.67 -21.64 17.07
C TYR A 52 -5.90 -21.64 16.15
N TYR A 53 -6.03 -20.67 15.23
CA TYR A 53 -7.19 -20.65 14.36
C TYR A 53 -7.28 -21.89 13.47
N GLY A 54 -8.48 -22.35 13.18
CA GLY A 54 -8.76 -23.49 12.31
C GLY A 54 -9.58 -23.08 11.08
N LEU A 55 -9.17 -23.54 9.91
CA LEU A 55 -9.95 -23.42 8.68
C LEU A 55 -10.51 -24.78 8.30
N THR A 56 -11.83 -24.88 8.12
CA THR A 56 -12.46 -26.12 7.64
C THR A 56 -12.19 -26.33 6.15
N LYS A 57 -12.25 -27.59 5.70
CA LYS A 57 -12.26 -27.85 4.25
C LYS A 57 -13.47 -27.14 3.61
N PRO A 58 -13.30 -26.54 2.42
CA PRO A 58 -14.42 -25.94 1.68
C PRO A 58 -15.54 -26.94 1.44
N LYS A 59 -16.79 -26.48 1.59
CA LYS A 59 -17.97 -27.35 1.39
C LYS A 59 -18.09 -27.84 -0.06
N TYR A 60 -17.68 -27.00 -1.02
CA TYR A 60 -17.74 -27.28 -2.44
C TYR A 60 -16.35 -27.26 -3.04
N SER A 61 -16.06 -28.16 -3.98
CA SER A 61 -14.89 -28.03 -4.85
C SER A 61 -15.06 -26.81 -5.77
N ILE A 62 -13.98 -26.36 -6.41
CA ILE A 62 -14.02 -25.23 -7.34
C ILE A 62 -15.06 -25.45 -8.45
N GLN A 63 -15.05 -26.64 -9.06
CA GLN A 63 -16.00 -26.99 -10.12
C GLN A 63 -17.46 -27.01 -9.61
N GLN A 64 -17.71 -27.64 -8.46
CA GLN A 64 -19.03 -27.66 -7.84
C GLN A 64 -19.53 -26.27 -7.44
N ALA A 65 -18.63 -25.38 -7.01
CA ALA A 65 -18.98 -24.02 -6.66
C ALA A 65 -19.43 -23.22 -7.88
N ILE A 66 -18.79 -23.43 -9.04
CA ILE A 66 -19.20 -22.81 -10.31
C ILE A 66 -20.57 -23.34 -10.74
N LEU A 67 -20.72 -24.66 -10.83
CA LEU A 67 -21.97 -25.30 -11.29
C LEU A 67 -23.19 -24.97 -10.42
N LYS A 68 -22.97 -24.84 -9.09
CA LYS A 68 -24.05 -24.56 -8.13
C LYS A 68 -24.21 -23.07 -7.81
N ASN A 69 -23.49 -22.16 -8.49
CA ASN A 69 -23.47 -20.73 -8.21
C ASN A 69 -23.20 -20.41 -6.72
N ARG A 70 -22.22 -21.12 -6.12
CA ARG A 70 -21.83 -20.94 -4.72
C ARG A 70 -20.43 -20.35 -4.61
N SER A 71 -20.14 -19.80 -3.43
CA SER A 71 -18.81 -19.24 -3.15
C SER A 71 -17.86 -20.34 -2.65
N TYR A 72 -16.62 -20.31 -3.13
CA TYR A 72 -15.52 -21.14 -2.64
C TYR A 72 -14.97 -20.51 -1.35
N SER A 73 -15.46 -20.96 -0.20
CA SER A 73 -15.14 -20.39 1.11
C SER A 73 -14.93 -21.46 2.17
N SER A 74 -14.16 -21.13 3.19
CA SER A 74 -13.90 -21.92 4.38
C SER A 74 -14.49 -21.24 5.62
N LYS A 75 -14.87 -22.03 6.61
CA LYS A 75 -15.28 -21.52 7.92
C LYS A 75 -14.05 -21.29 8.78
N LEU A 76 -13.91 -20.07 9.30
CA LEU A 76 -12.84 -19.69 10.22
C LEU A 76 -13.33 -19.86 11.67
N TYR A 77 -12.71 -20.77 12.39
CA TYR A 77 -12.90 -20.99 13.82
C TYR A 77 -11.70 -20.45 14.59
N VAL A 78 -11.98 -19.81 15.71
CA VAL A 78 -10.94 -19.32 16.64
C VAL A 78 -11.33 -19.74 18.04
N PRO A 79 -10.39 -20.26 18.87
CA PRO A 79 -10.64 -20.50 20.28
C PRO A 79 -10.84 -19.17 21.01
N VAL A 80 -11.88 -19.08 21.81
CA VAL A 80 -12.24 -17.87 22.54
C VAL A 80 -12.45 -18.21 24.00
N GLN A 81 -11.78 -17.45 24.86
CA GLN A 81 -11.89 -17.54 26.32
C GLN A 81 -12.77 -16.42 26.83
N LEU A 82 -13.74 -16.74 27.63
CA LEU A 82 -14.54 -15.83 28.43
C LEU A 82 -14.14 -16.00 29.91
N THR A 83 -13.65 -14.94 30.52
CA THR A 83 -13.29 -14.89 31.96
C THR A 83 -14.27 -13.97 32.67
N ASP A 84 -15.02 -14.54 33.63
CA ASP A 84 -15.84 -13.80 34.57
C ASP A 84 -15.11 -13.69 35.89
N LYS A 85 -14.55 -12.51 36.18
CA LYS A 85 -13.78 -12.25 37.41
C LYS A 85 -14.64 -12.26 38.66
N LYS A 86 -15.92 -11.87 38.58
CA LYS A 86 -16.85 -11.88 39.71
C LYS A 86 -17.21 -13.27 40.13
N ARG A 87 -17.53 -14.15 39.18
CA ARG A 87 -17.96 -15.53 39.46
C ARG A 87 -16.78 -16.51 39.47
N LYS A 88 -15.55 -16.04 39.23
CA LYS A 88 -14.33 -16.85 39.06
C LYS A 88 -14.51 -18.03 38.11
N ARG A 89 -15.20 -17.79 36.98
CA ARG A 89 -15.49 -18.81 35.96
C ARG A 89 -14.73 -18.50 34.67
N LEU A 90 -14.24 -19.57 34.06
CA LEU A 90 -13.53 -19.53 32.78
C LEU A 90 -14.21 -20.50 31.81
N TYR A 91 -14.53 -20.01 30.63
CA TYR A 91 -15.12 -20.79 29.53
C TYR A 91 -14.25 -20.67 28.30
N LEU A 92 -13.78 -21.79 27.76
CA LEU A 92 -13.03 -21.86 26.50
C LEU A 92 -13.85 -22.64 25.48
N LYS A 93 -14.07 -22.04 24.29
CA LYS A 93 -14.82 -22.70 23.22
C LYS A 93 -14.34 -22.23 21.84
N TRP A 94 -14.37 -23.14 20.86
CA TRP A 94 -14.18 -22.82 19.45
C TRP A 94 -15.39 -22.07 18.91
N MET A 95 -15.17 -20.87 18.39
CA MET A 95 -16.23 -20.01 17.86
C MET A 95 -16.03 -19.73 16.38
N LEU A 96 -17.13 -19.79 15.62
CA LEU A 96 -17.17 -19.41 14.22
C LEU A 96 -17.11 -17.88 14.10
N ILE A 97 -16.03 -17.35 13.53
CA ILE A 97 -15.83 -15.91 13.37
C ILE A 97 -16.27 -15.43 11.97
N ALA A 98 -15.95 -16.18 10.93
CA ALA A 98 -16.26 -15.78 9.55
C ALA A 98 -16.33 -16.95 8.58
N HIS A 99 -16.98 -16.70 7.44
CA HIS A 99 -16.82 -17.49 6.21
C HIS A 99 -15.82 -16.76 5.32
N LEU A 100 -14.59 -17.26 5.27
CA LEU A 100 -13.51 -16.63 4.53
C LEU A 100 -13.47 -17.15 3.09
N PRO A 101 -13.62 -16.30 2.06
CA PRO A 101 -13.38 -16.69 0.68
C PRO A 101 -11.93 -17.12 0.50
N LEU A 102 -11.71 -18.26 -0.13
CA LEU A 102 -10.37 -18.78 -0.39
C LEU A 102 -9.92 -18.43 -1.81
N MET A 103 -8.64 -18.12 -1.94
CA MET A 103 -8.02 -17.93 -3.24
C MET A 103 -7.74 -19.28 -3.90
N THR A 104 -8.01 -19.38 -5.19
CA THR A 104 -7.66 -20.55 -5.99
C THR A 104 -6.16 -20.59 -6.27
N LYS A 105 -5.65 -21.75 -6.71
CA LYS A 105 -4.25 -21.89 -7.14
C LYS A 105 -3.87 -20.93 -8.29
N ARG A 106 -4.87 -20.50 -9.07
CA ARG A 106 -4.72 -19.53 -10.17
C ARG A 106 -4.72 -18.06 -9.69
N GLY A 107 -4.84 -17.77 -8.38
CA GLY A 107 -4.77 -16.41 -7.84
C GLY A 107 -6.05 -15.58 -8.01
N HIS A 108 -7.23 -16.20 -8.08
CA HIS A 108 -8.51 -15.51 -8.09
C HIS A 108 -9.45 -16.07 -7.02
N PHE A 109 -10.52 -15.35 -6.73
CA PHE A 109 -11.59 -15.76 -5.81
C PHE A 109 -12.82 -16.20 -6.59
N LEU A 110 -13.55 -17.16 -6.05
CA LEU A 110 -14.80 -17.64 -6.62
C LEU A 110 -15.96 -17.30 -5.69
N LEU A 111 -16.82 -16.40 -6.13
CA LEU A 111 -17.94 -15.88 -5.34
C LEU A 111 -19.24 -16.02 -6.13
N ASN A 112 -20.20 -16.74 -5.56
CA ASN A 112 -21.48 -17.01 -6.20
C ASN A 112 -21.35 -17.54 -7.64
N GLY A 113 -20.36 -18.42 -7.86
CA GLY A 113 -20.06 -18.99 -9.17
C GLY A 113 -19.22 -18.12 -10.10
N ALA A 114 -19.02 -16.84 -9.79
CA ALA A 114 -18.26 -15.90 -10.61
C ALA A 114 -16.81 -15.77 -10.13
N ALA A 115 -15.87 -15.77 -11.06
CA ALA A 115 -14.45 -15.51 -10.77
C ALA A 115 -14.20 -14.01 -10.59
N ARG A 116 -13.55 -13.65 -9.49
CA ARG A 116 -13.17 -12.27 -9.17
C ARG A 116 -11.68 -12.15 -8.84
N VAL A 117 -11.10 -11.06 -9.28
CA VAL A 117 -9.71 -10.70 -8.99
C VAL A 117 -9.70 -9.41 -8.17
N ILE A 118 -8.83 -9.36 -7.18
CA ILE A 118 -8.55 -8.13 -6.44
C ILE A 118 -7.34 -7.48 -7.10
N VAL A 119 -7.54 -6.30 -7.69
CA VAL A 119 -6.49 -5.51 -8.32
C VAL A 119 -5.63 -4.84 -7.25
N ASN A 120 -4.31 -4.89 -7.42
CA ASN A 120 -3.38 -4.23 -6.51
C ASN A 120 -3.52 -2.71 -6.62
N GLN A 121 -3.45 -2.03 -5.49
CA GLN A 121 -3.59 -0.57 -5.41
C GLN A 121 -2.26 0.10 -5.11
N ILE A 122 -1.88 1.11 -5.91
CA ILE A 122 -0.75 2.00 -5.60
C ILE A 122 -1.25 3.14 -4.72
N VAL A 123 -0.61 3.31 -3.55
CA VAL A 123 -0.89 4.39 -2.60
C VAL A 123 0.42 5.02 -2.13
N ARG A 124 0.35 6.21 -1.56
CA ARG A 124 1.50 6.80 -0.89
C ARG A 124 1.92 5.96 0.31
N SER A 125 3.23 5.76 0.48
CA SER A 125 3.78 5.09 1.66
C SER A 125 3.54 5.91 2.92
N PRO A 126 3.38 5.29 4.11
CA PRO A 126 3.36 6.01 5.37
C PRO A 126 4.68 6.77 5.59
N GLY A 127 4.59 8.01 6.05
CA GLY A 127 5.77 8.86 6.24
C GLY A 127 5.42 10.34 6.22
N VAL A 128 6.43 11.19 6.14
CA VAL A 128 6.29 12.65 6.03
C VAL A 128 6.81 13.12 4.68
N TYR A 129 6.01 13.94 4.00
CA TYR A 129 6.31 14.46 2.66
C TYR A 129 6.20 15.96 2.62
N PHE A 130 7.29 16.62 2.28
CA PHE A 130 7.39 18.07 2.16
C PHE A 130 7.19 18.45 0.70
N GLN A 131 6.26 19.36 0.46
CA GLN A 131 5.85 19.76 -0.88
C GLN A 131 5.68 21.27 -0.96
N GLU A 132 5.78 21.78 -2.19
CA GLU A 132 5.44 23.17 -2.52
C GLU A 132 4.17 23.20 -3.38
N LYS A 133 3.42 24.25 -3.22
CA LYS A 133 2.29 24.58 -4.09
C LYS A 133 2.44 26.01 -4.58
N LEU A 134 2.48 26.16 -5.88
CA LEU A 134 2.53 27.45 -6.53
C LEU A 134 1.11 28.07 -6.54
N HIS A 135 1.03 29.31 -6.15
CA HIS A 135 -0.17 30.12 -6.25
C HIS A 135 0.11 31.33 -7.13
N GLU A 136 -0.56 31.41 -8.23
CA GLU A 136 -0.58 32.57 -9.09
C GLU A 136 -1.41 33.67 -8.44
N VAL A 137 -0.84 34.85 -8.32
CA VAL A 137 -1.54 36.01 -7.76
C VAL A 137 -1.70 37.03 -8.89
N TYR A 138 -2.95 37.39 -9.15
CA TYR A 138 -3.34 38.40 -10.10
C TYR A 138 -3.82 39.63 -9.33
N MET A 139 -3.15 40.76 -9.45
CA MET A 139 -3.62 42.02 -8.88
C MET A 139 -4.80 42.56 -9.66
N ASN A 140 -4.78 42.42 -10.99
CA ASN A 140 -5.90 42.75 -11.87
C ASN A 140 -6.46 41.46 -12.48
N LYS A 141 -7.77 41.29 -12.46
CA LYS A 141 -8.47 40.11 -13.04
C LYS A 141 -8.32 39.98 -14.56
N TRP A 142 -7.84 41.02 -15.21
CA TRP A 142 -7.70 41.13 -16.67
C TRP A 142 -6.28 40.82 -17.17
N ASN A 143 -5.30 40.56 -16.28
CA ASN A 143 -3.96 40.24 -16.69
C ASN A 143 -3.88 38.79 -17.16
N GLU A 144 -3.36 38.58 -18.37
CA GLU A 144 -3.13 37.22 -18.93
C GLU A 144 -2.00 36.46 -18.20
N LYS A 145 -1.07 37.18 -17.58
CA LYS A 145 0.04 36.61 -16.80
C LYS A 145 -0.09 36.95 -15.33
N PRO A 146 0.27 36.03 -14.42
CA PRO A 146 0.30 36.34 -12.99
C PRO A 146 1.33 37.41 -12.68
N ASP A 147 0.97 38.40 -11.84
CA ASP A 147 1.87 39.47 -11.43
C ASP A 147 3.01 38.92 -10.57
N PHE A 148 2.73 37.93 -9.72
CA PHE A 148 3.76 37.17 -9.01
C PHE A 148 3.27 35.78 -8.63
N ILE A 149 4.24 34.86 -8.42
CA ILE A 149 4.02 33.48 -8.02
C ILE A 149 4.40 33.33 -6.56
N LEU A 150 3.41 33.03 -5.71
CA LEU A 150 3.63 32.76 -4.30
C LEU A 150 3.84 31.26 -4.08
N LYS A 151 4.96 30.88 -3.48
CA LYS A 151 5.22 29.51 -3.06
C LYS A 151 4.67 29.26 -1.66
N ARG A 152 3.87 28.23 -1.51
CA ARG A 152 3.42 27.74 -0.22
C ARG A 152 4.02 26.39 0.06
N TYR A 153 4.52 26.19 1.25
CA TYR A 153 5.12 24.93 1.66
C TYR A 153 4.20 24.20 2.64
N TYR A 154 4.13 22.88 2.50
CA TYR A 154 3.36 22.04 3.41
C TYR A 154 4.01 20.68 3.60
N ALA A 155 3.76 20.07 4.76
CA ALA A 155 4.17 18.73 5.11
C ALA A 155 2.93 17.84 5.30
N ASP A 156 2.83 16.77 4.51
CA ASP A 156 1.79 15.75 4.66
C ASP A 156 2.31 14.59 5.50
N LEU A 157 1.74 14.40 6.69
CA LEU A 157 1.98 13.21 7.52
C LEU A 157 0.94 12.14 7.15
N ILE A 158 1.41 11.09 6.50
CA ILE A 158 0.60 9.96 6.04
C ILE A 158 0.81 8.77 6.98
N CYS A 159 -0.28 8.25 7.53
CA CYS A 159 -0.28 7.05 8.37
C CYS A 159 -0.82 5.84 7.61
N LEU A 160 -0.45 4.64 8.06
CA LEU A 160 -0.99 3.38 7.54
C LEU A 160 -2.47 3.25 7.86
N ARG A 161 -2.85 3.61 9.09
CA ARG A 161 -4.23 3.64 9.58
C ARG A 161 -4.43 4.87 10.44
N GLY A 162 -5.50 5.62 10.20
CA GLY A 162 -5.85 6.79 10.99
C GLY A 162 -6.12 8.03 10.15
N THR A 163 -5.98 9.18 10.76
CA THR A 163 -6.23 10.48 10.14
C THR A 163 -4.93 11.10 9.65
N TRP A 164 -4.86 11.47 8.39
CA TRP A 164 -3.74 12.23 7.84
C TRP A 164 -3.73 13.64 8.40
N LEU A 165 -2.53 14.14 8.67
CA LEU A 165 -2.29 15.48 9.19
C LEU A 165 -1.43 16.24 8.19
N ARG A 166 -1.85 17.45 7.85
CA ARG A 166 -1.08 18.39 7.04
C ARG A 166 -0.62 19.55 7.92
N ILE A 167 0.65 19.88 7.87
CA ILE A 167 1.19 21.11 8.45
C ILE A 167 1.53 22.01 7.27
N GLU A 168 0.92 23.18 7.21
CA GLU A 168 1.09 24.12 6.09
C GLU A 168 1.49 25.51 6.57
N ILE A 169 2.26 26.21 5.74
CA ILE A 169 2.57 27.63 5.88
C ILE A 169 1.64 28.39 4.94
N ASP A 170 0.84 29.29 5.49
CA ASP A 170 -0.14 30.08 4.72
C ASP A 170 0.52 31.28 4.01
N LYS A 171 -0.25 32.02 3.20
CA LYS A 171 0.17 33.22 2.48
C LYS A 171 0.77 34.28 3.41
N GLU A 172 0.22 34.38 4.61
CA GLU A 172 0.68 35.29 5.67
C GLU A 172 1.82 34.71 6.52
N LYS A 173 2.49 33.65 6.04
CA LYS A 173 3.56 32.91 6.73
C LYS A 173 3.17 32.28 8.07
N LEU A 174 1.87 32.13 8.32
CA LEU A 174 1.32 31.48 9.51
C LEU A 174 1.37 29.96 9.39
N ILE A 175 1.63 29.27 10.51
CA ILE A 175 1.77 27.82 10.53
C ILE A 175 0.52 27.17 11.09
N TRP A 176 -0.11 26.34 10.27
CA TRP A 176 -1.37 25.65 10.54
C TRP A 176 -1.22 24.14 10.48
N ALA A 177 -1.90 23.44 11.36
CA ALA A 177 -2.14 22.01 11.25
C ALA A 177 -3.58 21.77 10.78
N GLN A 178 -3.76 20.94 9.76
CA GLN A 178 -5.08 20.63 9.19
C GLN A 178 -5.25 19.12 8.98
N MET A 179 -6.39 18.59 9.39
CA MET A 179 -6.82 17.25 9.03
C MET A 179 -7.65 17.29 7.74
N LYS A 180 -7.67 16.18 6.98
CA LYS A 180 -8.33 16.08 5.65
C LYS A 180 -9.75 16.65 5.56
N LYS A 181 -10.52 16.66 6.65
CA LYS A 181 -11.89 17.18 6.73
C LYS A 181 -12.11 17.99 8.03
N GLY A 182 -11.11 18.75 8.45
CA GLY A 182 -11.18 19.51 9.69
C GLY A 182 -10.85 20.99 9.49
N PRO A 183 -11.13 21.82 10.49
CA PRO A 183 -10.69 23.20 10.50
C PRO A 183 -9.18 23.29 10.61
N LYS A 184 -8.61 24.44 10.27
CA LYS A 184 -7.21 24.77 10.51
C LYS A 184 -7.00 24.98 12.01
N ILE A 185 -5.95 24.40 12.55
CA ILE A 185 -5.56 24.48 13.96
C ILE A 185 -4.22 25.17 14.04
N PRO A 186 -4.02 26.18 14.90
CA PRO A 186 -2.68 26.70 15.16
C PRO A 186 -1.76 25.59 15.66
N ILE A 187 -0.58 25.43 15.05
CA ILE A 187 0.32 24.33 15.39
C ILE A 187 0.77 24.36 16.86
N LEU A 188 0.90 25.56 17.45
CA LEU A 188 1.25 25.73 18.86
C LEU A 188 0.24 25.04 19.79
N TRP A 189 -1.06 25.14 19.50
CA TRP A 189 -2.07 24.44 20.32
C TRP A 189 -1.88 22.93 20.29
N LEU A 190 -1.53 22.38 19.13
CA LEU A 190 -1.33 20.95 18.99
C LEU A 190 -0.07 20.48 19.72
N LEU A 191 1.03 21.23 19.63
CA LEU A 191 2.28 20.92 20.33
C LEU A 191 2.12 20.95 21.86
N ILE A 192 1.48 21.99 22.40
CA ILE A 192 1.18 22.11 23.82
C ILE A 192 0.20 21.02 24.27
N ALA A 193 -0.86 20.74 23.47
CA ALA A 193 -1.83 19.70 23.78
C ALA A 193 -1.21 18.29 23.83
N MET A 194 -0.15 18.04 23.09
CA MET A 194 0.61 16.78 23.12
C MET A 194 1.63 16.69 24.25
N GLY A 195 1.81 17.76 25.05
CA GLY A 195 2.57 17.71 26.28
C GLY A 195 3.89 18.47 26.29
N PHE A 196 4.24 19.23 25.25
CA PHE A 196 5.43 20.09 25.31
C PHE A 196 5.17 21.39 26.07
N SER A 197 6.17 21.80 26.85
CA SER A 197 6.19 23.14 27.43
C SER A 197 6.61 24.17 26.39
N GLN A 198 6.13 25.39 26.54
CA GLN A 198 6.51 26.48 25.62
C GLN A 198 8.01 26.70 25.55
N ARG A 199 8.73 26.61 26.68
CA ARG A 199 10.18 26.75 26.72
C ARG A 199 10.89 25.79 25.77
N VAL A 200 10.47 24.50 25.79
CA VAL A 200 11.03 23.48 24.90
C VAL A 200 10.72 23.79 23.45
N ILE A 201 9.48 24.21 23.14
CA ILE A 201 9.08 24.55 21.76
C ILE A 201 9.92 25.71 21.23
N PHE A 202 10.06 26.80 22.03
CA PHE A 202 10.77 27.99 21.58
C PHE A 202 12.31 27.83 21.54
N SER A 203 12.87 26.98 22.40
CA SER A 203 14.31 26.68 22.34
C SER A 203 14.68 25.72 21.19
N SER A 204 13.76 24.91 20.71
CA SER A 204 14.02 23.90 19.68
C SER A 204 13.82 24.40 18.25
N LEU A 205 13.13 25.52 18.05
CA LEU A 205 12.81 26.05 16.72
C LEU A 205 13.64 27.31 16.43
N GLU A 206 14.32 27.34 15.29
CA GLU A 206 15.11 28.51 14.85
C GLU A 206 14.26 29.78 14.64
N SER A 207 12.97 29.63 14.31
CA SER A 207 12.06 30.74 14.02
C SER A 207 10.78 30.63 14.87
N ALA A 208 10.94 30.49 16.18
CA ALA A 208 9.86 30.30 17.14
C ALA A 208 8.86 31.46 17.19
N GLU A 209 9.33 32.71 16.92
CA GLU A 209 8.46 33.89 16.86
C GLU A 209 7.32 33.80 15.89
N ARG A 210 7.49 33.05 14.78
CA ARG A 210 6.45 32.82 13.78
C ARG A 210 5.26 32.04 14.32
N LEU A 211 5.46 31.21 15.36
CA LEU A 211 4.34 30.52 16.03
C LEU A 211 3.43 31.49 16.79
N LEU A 212 3.95 32.61 17.23
CA LEU A 212 3.20 33.64 17.95
C LEU A 212 2.42 34.56 17.01
N GLU A 213 2.83 34.65 15.75
CA GLU A 213 2.13 35.49 14.76
C GLU A 213 0.67 35.07 14.54
N ASN A 214 0.34 33.80 14.76
CA ASN A 214 -1.03 33.30 14.70
C ASN A 214 -1.97 33.94 15.74
N PHE A 215 -1.42 34.52 16.80
CA PHE A 215 -2.15 35.07 17.95
C PHE A 215 -2.09 36.59 18.04
N LYS A 216 -1.35 37.25 17.15
CA LYS A 216 -1.35 38.72 17.08
C LYS A 216 -2.73 39.21 16.66
N PRO A 217 -3.26 40.27 17.33
CA PRO A 217 -4.51 40.87 16.91
C PRO A 217 -4.36 41.40 15.48
N LYS A 218 -5.23 40.95 14.59
CA LYS A 218 -5.26 41.39 13.20
C LYS A 218 -6.42 42.38 13.02
N GLU A 219 -6.19 43.40 12.22
CA GLU A 219 -7.31 44.23 11.74
C GLU A 219 -8.28 43.32 10.97
N LYS A 220 -9.55 43.34 11.40
CA LYS A 220 -10.58 42.47 10.85
C LYS A 220 -10.95 42.91 9.44
N VAL A 221 -10.29 42.34 8.43
CA VAL A 221 -10.60 42.59 7.03
C VAL A 221 -11.86 41.85 6.58
N SER A 222 -12.32 40.83 7.29
CA SER A 222 -13.56 40.11 7.01
C SER A 222 -14.28 39.64 8.29
N LYS A 223 -15.63 39.67 8.28
CA LYS A 223 -16.49 39.23 9.41
C LYS A 223 -16.35 37.75 9.81
N ASN A 224 -15.65 36.95 9.02
CA ASN A 224 -15.47 35.52 9.24
C ASN A 224 -14.10 35.13 9.83
N GLN A 225 -13.27 36.08 10.17
CA GLN A 225 -11.94 35.80 10.74
C GLN A 225 -12.11 35.44 12.22
N LYS A 226 -11.71 34.21 12.60
CA LYS A 226 -11.75 33.72 13.97
C LYS A 226 -10.49 34.20 14.71
N ASP A 227 -10.69 34.81 15.87
CA ASP A 227 -9.60 35.14 16.77
C ASP A 227 -9.20 33.87 17.54
N TYR A 228 -7.91 33.54 17.52
CA TYR A 228 -7.37 32.38 18.22
C TYR A 228 -6.75 32.83 19.55
N ALA A 229 -7.20 32.27 20.66
CA ALA A 229 -6.69 32.58 21.98
C ALA A 229 -5.28 32.02 22.16
N TYR A 230 -4.39 32.81 22.74
CA TYR A 230 -3.07 32.35 23.15
C TYR A 230 -3.19 31.35 24.30
N VAL A 231 -2.45 30.24 24.23
CA VAL A 231 -2.53 29.14 25.19
C VAL A 231 -1.16 28.83 25.76
N GLN A 232 -1.07 28.71 27.08
CA GLN A 232 0.17 28.43 27.80
C GLN A 232 0.23 27.00 28.34
N HIS A 233 -0.91 26.44 28.74
CA HIS A 233 -0.99 25.16 29.42
C HIS A 233 -1.82 24.12 28.65
N PRO A 234 -1.49 22.82 28.76
CA PRO A 234 -2.20 21.75 28.07
C PRO A 234 -3.73 21.74 28.28
N PRO A 235 -4.30 21.98 29.47
CA PRO A 235 -5.74 22.00 29.68
C PRO A 235 -6.46 23.07 28.87
N GLN A 236 -5.84 24.25 28.70
CA GLN A 236 -6.36 25.33 27.87
C GLN A 236 -6.35 24.93 26.39
N ALA A 237 -5.25 24.30 25.92
CA ALA A 237 -5.15 23.79 24.56
C ALA A 237 -6.23 22.74 24.24
N TRP A 238 -6.48 21.81 25.16
CA TRP A 238 -7.53 20.80 24.99
C TRP A 238 -8.92 21.41 24.91
N LYS A 239 -9.21 22.44 25.74
CA LYS A 239 -10.47 23.17 25.70
C LYS A 239 -10.66 23.86 24.35
N GLN A 240 -9.66 24.60 23.87
CA GLN A 240 -9.73 25.32 22.59
C GLN A 240 -9.85 24.35 21.40
N LEU A 241 -9.12 23.23 21.41
CA LEU A 241 -9.25 22.19 20.39
C LEU A 241 -10.68 21.60 20.36
N TYR A 242 -11.27 21.36 21.54
CA TYR A 242 -12.61 20.83 21.62
C TYR A 242 -13.65 21.83 21.07
N GLU A 243 -13.57 23.09 21.46
CA GLU A 243 -14.45 24.17 20.99
C GLU A 243 -14.33 24.36 19.47
N LEU A 244 -13.12 24.36 18.92
CA LEU A 244 -12.88 24.47 17.49
C LEU A 244 -13.50 23.32 16.68
N MET A 245 -13.39 22.09 17.19
CA MET A 245 -13.88 20.89 16.51
C MET A 245 -15.39 20.71 16.59
N HIS A 246 -16.05 21.30 17.59
CA HIS A 246 -17.48 21.16 17.84
C HIS A 246 -18.27 22.46 17.62
N SER A 247 -17.63 23.51 17.15
CA SER A 247 -18.26 24.81 16.86
C SER A 247 -19.41 24.73 15.84
N THR A 248 -19.46 23.67 15.04
CA THR A 248 -20.50 23.42 14.04
C THR A 248 -21.74 22.67 14.56
N LYS A 249 -21.66 22.09 15.77
CA LYS A 249 -22.73 21.31 16.37
C LYS A 249 -23.27 22.09 17.58
N GLY A 250 -24.49 22.55 17.49
CA GLY A 250 -25.20 23.41 18.46
C GLY A 250 -24.73 23.30 19.92
N ARG A 251 -24.71 24.45 20.60
CA ARG A 251 -24.19 24.65 21.97
C ARG A 251 -24.93 23.78 22.98
N ARG A 252 -24.45 22.57 23.23
CA ARG A 252 -24.78 21.83 24.45
C ARG A 252 -23.77 22.26 25.53
N ILE A 253 -24.27 22.71 26.67
CA ILE A 253 -23.42 22.98 27.86
C ILE A 253 -22.81 21.66 28.30
N ILE A 254 -21.51 21.53 28.14
CA ILE A 254 -20.80 20.29 28.41
C ILE A 254 -19.95 20.50 29.67
N LYS A 255 -20.13 19.63 30.64
CA LYS A 255 -19.25 19.54 31.81
C LYS A 255 -17.89 19.04 31.36
N ASN A 256 -16.80 19.74 31.67
CA ASN A 256 -15.39 19.43 31.39
C ASN A 256 -14.97 19.32 29.91
N PRO A 257 -14.96 20.43 29.13
CA PRO A 257 -14.53 20.43 27.74
C PRO A 257 -13.03 20.08 27.56
N SER A 258 -12.18 20.37 28.55
CA SER A 258 -10.75 20.03 28.50
C SER A 258 -10.50 18.51 28.50
N GLU A 259 -11.22 17.74 29.31
CA GLU A 259 -11.06 16.28 29.34
C GLU A 259 -11.57 15.65 28.02
N LEU A 260 -12.64 16.17 27.47
CA LEU A 260 -13.17 15.70 26.17
C LEU A 260 -12.19 16.01 25.02
N GLY A 261 -11.55 17.18 25.05
CA GLY A 261 -10.49 17.52 24.11
C GLY A 261 -9.27 16.61 24.22
N ARG A 262 -8.84 16.30 25.44
CA ARG A 262 -7.77 15.31 25.70
C ARG A 262 -8.13 13.92 25.16
N ARG A 263 -9.34 13.42 25.45
CA ARG A 263 -9.82 12.13 24.95
C ARG A 263 -9.90 12.10 23.42
N TRP A 264 -10.32 13.21 22.81
CA TRP A 264 -10.37 13.35 21.36
C TRP A 264 -8.97 13.25 20.73
N LEU A 265 -8.01 14.02 21.27
CA LEU A 265 -6.61 14.02 20.78
C LEU A 265 -5.99 12.63 20.91
N PHE A 266 -6.12 12.02 22.10
CA PHE A 266 -5.62 10.67 22.34
C PHE A 266 -6.20 9.66 21.34
N LYS A 267 -7.52 9.67 21.14
CA LYS A 267 -8.19 8.76 20.20
C LYS A 267 -7.73 8.96 18.76
N LYS A 268 -7.39 10.21 18.36
CA LYS A 268 -7.03 10.54 16.98
C LYS A 268 -5.59 10.18 16.62
N PHE A 269 -4.64 10.39 17.52
CA PHE A 269 -3.20 10.34 17.18
C PHE A 269 -2.36 9.42 18.07
N MET A 270 -2.80 9.16 19.31
CA MET A 270 -1.99 8.45 20.31
C MET A 270 -2.48 7.04 20.62
N ASN A 271 -3.68 6.66 20.22
CA ASN A 271 -4.23 5.35 20.50
C ASN A 271 -3.81 4.34 19.41
N PRO A 272 -3.02 3.29 19.73
CA PRO A 272 -2.55 2.30 18.75
C PRO A 272 -3.68 1.55 18.02
N ARG A 273 -4.89 1.49 18.61
CA ARG A 273 -6.06 0.85 17.98
C ARG A 273 -6.63 1.67 16.81
N THR A 274 -6.49 3.00 16.86
CA THR A 274 -7.11 3.91 15.88
C THR A 274 -6.12 4.62 14.98
N TYR A 275 -4.86 4.74 15.42
CA TYR A 275 -3.77 5.38 14.68
C TYR A 275 -2.55 4.47 14.63
N ASP A 276 -2.01 4.26 13.45
CA ASP A 276 -0.85 3.41 13.22
C ASP A 276 -0.02 3.96 12.04
N LEU A 277 1.22 4.33 12.30
CA LEU A 277 2.17 4.73 11.25
C LEU A 277 2.73 3.51 10.50
N GLY A 278 2.69 2.33 11.13
CA GLY A 278 3.39 1.15 10.68
C GLY A 278 4.90 1.22 10.92
N LYS A 279 5.57 0.08 10.96
CA LYS A 279 7.02 0.01 11.18
C LYS A 279 7.80 0.77 10.10
N HIS A 280 7.40 0.58 8.83
CA HIS A 280 8.04 1.30 7.70
C HIS A 280 7.88 2.82 7.80
N GLY A 281 6.67 3.30 8.13
CA GLY A 281 6.42 4.73 8.31
C GLY A 281 7.24 5.33 9.45
N ARG A 282 7.39 4.61 10.57
CA ARG A 282 8.24 5.05 11.68
C ARG A 282 9.72 5.13 11.29
N ILE A 283 10.23 4.11 10.58
CA ILE A 283 11.62 4.10 10.10
C ILE A 283 11.85 5.27 9.12
N ALA A 284 10.95 5.47 8.16
CA ALA A 284 11.06 6.55 7.19
C ALA A 284 11.04 7.95 7.85
N ILE A 285 10.19 8.16 8.86
CA ILE A 285 10.13 9.41 9.63
C ILE A 285 11.42 9.62 10.41
N ASN A 286 11.90 8.60 11.13
CA ASN A 286 13.12 8.67 11.91
C ASN A 286 14.34 8.99 11.05
N GLN A 287 14.50 8.31 9.92
CA GLN A 287 15.61 8.55 9.00
C GLN A 287 15.58 9.95 8.40
N LYS A 288 14.39 10.43 8.02
CA LYS A 288 14.24 11.73 7.37
C LYS A 288 14.43 12.91 8.32
N LEU A 289 13.89 12.79 9.53
CA LEU A 289 13.93 13.86 10.54
C LEU A 289 15.11 13.73 11.51
N GLY A 290 15.94 12.69 11.37
CA GLY A 290 17.06 12.43 12.29
C GLY A 290 16.62 12.04 13.70
N LEU A 291 15.44 11.41 13.85
CA LEU A 291 14.91 11.00 15.15
C LEU A 291 15.40 9.60 15.54
N THR A 292 15.65 9.40 16.84
CA THR A 292 16.09 8.10 17.41
C THR A 292 14.98 7.37 18.15
N LEU A 293 13.71 7.56 17.73
CA LEU A 293 12.57 6.93 18.37
C LEU A 293 12.52 5.42 18.07
N CYS A 294 12.02 4.65 19.03
CA CYS A 294 11.87 3.20 18.89
C CYS A 294 10.96 2.85 17.69
N THR A 295 11.39 1.89 16.88
CA THR A 295 10.65 1.41 15.70
C THR A 295 9.31 0.76 16.02
N ASN A 296 9.10 0.32 17.27
CA ASN A 296 7.83 -0.24 17.75
C ASN A 296 6.80 0.84 18.14
N GLN A 297 7.22 2.11 18.22
CA GLN A 297 6.32 3.22 18.56
C GLN A 297 5.59 3.70 17.32
N ASN A 298 4.47 3.07 17.01
CA ASN A 298 3.70 3.31 15.79
C ASN A 298 2.70 4.48 15.91
N THR A 299 2.63 5.16 17.06
CA THR A 299 1.76 6.31 17.28
C THR A 299 2.50 7.62 17.08
N LEU A 300 1.76 8.69 16.76
CA LEU A 300 2.33 10.02 16.61
C LEU A 300 2.80 10.55 17.96
N THR A 301 4.00 11.11 18.01
CA THR A 301 4.58 11.73 19.19
C THR A 301 4.67 13.25 19.04
N ALA A 302 4.83 13.94 20.16
CA ALA A 302 5.04 15.38 20.16
C ALA A 302 6.37 15.75 19.47
N GLN A 303 7.41 14.91 19.64
CA GLN A 303 8.72 15.08 19.00
C GLN A 303 8.61 15.02 17.46
N ASP A 304 7.76 14.13 16.93
CA ASP A 304 7.52 14.06 15.49
C ASP A 304 6.99 15.39 14.96
N LEU A 305 5.97 15.96 15.63
CA LEU A 305 5.36 17.22 15.17
C LEU A 305 6.34 18.38 15.24
N LEU A 306 7.14 18.44 16.31
CA LEU A 306 8.14 19.49 16.47
C LEU A 306 9.20 19.41 15.36
N ALA A 307 9.74 18.22 15.14
CA ALA A 307 10.75 17.99 14.11
C ALA A 307 10.19 18.25 12.69
N ILE A 308 8.93 17.88 12.41
CA ILE A 308 8.27 18.20 11.13
C ILE A 308 8.14 19.70 10.94
N THR A 309 7.76 20.42 12.00
CA THR A 309 7.60 21.89 11.93
C THR A 309 8.95 22.57 11.68
N ASP A 310 10.00 22.16 12.38
CA ASP A 310 11.36 22.67 12.18
C ASP A 310 11.88 22.39 10.77
N TYR A 311 11.71 21.13 10.31
CA TYR A 311 12.11 20.75 8.96
C TYR A 311 11.34 21.54 7.88
N LEU A 312 10.04 21.78 8.06
CA LEU A 312 9.23 22.58 7.15
C LEU A 312 9.72 24.03 7.05
N LEU A 313 10.12 24.63 8.18
CA LEU A 313 10.70 25.96 8.20
C LEU A 313 12.07 26.01 7.48
N LYS A 314 12.87 24.96 7.61
CA LYS A 314 14.13 24.80 6.88
C LYS A 314 13.94 24.61 5.38
N VAL A 315 12.89 23.89 4.96
CA VAL A 315 12.49 23.76 3.54
C VAL A 315 12.07 25.12 2.96
N GLU A 316 11.30 25.92 3.71
CA GLU A 316 10.91 27.26 3.27
C GLU A 316 12.12 28.18 3.10
N LYS A 317 13.13 28.09 3.99
CA LYS A 317 14.39 28.83 3.89
C LYS A 317 15.31 28.31 2.76
N GLY A 318 14.97 27.17 2.13
CA GLY A 318 15.75 26.59 1.03
C GLY A 318 16.90 25.67 1.45
N PHE A 319 17.07 25.36 2.76
CA PHE A 319 18.11 24.43 3.23
C PHE A 319 17.86 22.98 2.78
N TYR A 320 16.59 22.59 2.62
CA TYR A 320 16.21 21.27 2.16
C TYR A 320 15.32 21.35 0.91
N LYS A 321 15.43 20.33 0.05
CA LYS A 321 14.59 20.18 -1.15
C LYS A 321 13.23 19.58 -0.80
N THR A 322 12.25 19.87 -1.62
CA THR A 322 10.93 19.23 -1.58
C THR A 322 11.01 17.77 -2.04
N ASP A 323 10.10 16.94 -1.57
CA ASP A 323 10.06 15.52 -1.90
C ASP A 323 9.40 15.25 -3.24
N ASP A 324 9.94 14.28 -3.96
CA ASP A 324 9.31 13.70 -5.13
C ASP A 324 8.27 12.65 -4.71
N ILE A 325 7.00 13.01 -4.79
CA ILE A 325 5.89 12.13 -4.38
C ILE A 325 5.59 11.00 -5.37
N ASP A 326 6.03 11.14 -6.62
CA ASP A 326 5.79 10.16 -7.67
C ASP A 326 6.88 9.08 -7.74
N HIS A 327 7.98 9.28 -7.01
CA HIS A 327 9.04 8.30 -6.86
C HIS A 327 8.53 7.03 -6.16
N LEU A 328 8.87 5.83 -6.66
CA LEU A 328 8.40 4.55 -6.12
C LEU A 328 8.93 4.21 -4.71
N LYS A 329 9.91 4.93 -4.17
CA LYS A 329 10.27 4.86 -2.74
C LYS A 329 9.16 5.42 -1.84
N ASN A 330 8.40 6.39 -2.37
CA ASN A 330 7.33 7.11 -1.67
C ASN A 330 5.93 6.53 -1.99
N ARG A 331 5.85 5.59 -2.90
CA ARG A 331 4.60 4.89 -3.29
C ARG A 331 4.76 3.40 -3.05
N ARG A 332 3.78 2.81 -2.38
CA ARG A 332 3.74 1.37 -2.13
C ARG A 332 2.51 0.72 -2.75
N LEU A 333 2.58 -0.58 -2.91
CA LEU A 333 1.43 -1.40 -3.31
C LEU A 333 0.69 -1.91 -2.07
N ARG A 334 -0.62 -1.82 -2.14
CA ARG A 334 -1.54 -2.58 -1.30
C ARG A 334 -2.01 -3.78 -2.11
N THR A 335 -1.56 -4.94 -1.70
CA THR A 335 -1.86 -6.20 -2.37
C THR A 335 -3.24 -6.74 -1.95
N SER A 336 -3.68 -7.82 -2.58
CA SER A 336 -4.96 -8.45 -2.25
C SER A 336 -5.06 -8.84 -0.77
N GLY A 337 -3.98 -9.33 -0.17
CA GLY A 337 -3.92 -9.67 1.26
C GLY A 337 -4.07 -8.45 2.17
N ASP A 338 -3.39 -7.35 1.88
CA ASP A 338 -3.49 -6.09 2.64
C ASP A 338 -4.91 -5.50 2.60
N LEU A 339 -5.55 -5.57 1.41
CA LEU A 339 -6.91 -5.10 1.23
C LEU A 339 -7.90 -5.96 2.03
N LEU A 340 -7.73 -7.28 2.00
CA LEU A 340 -8.53 -8.21 2.80
C LEU A 340 -8.29 -8.03 4.30
N GLN A 341 -7.05 -7.84 4.74
CA GLN A 341 -6.71 -7.55 6.14
C GLN A 341 -7.41 -6.29 6.64
N THR A 342 -7.43 -5.24 5.80
CA THR A 342 -8.13 -3.99 6.13
C THR A 342 -9.63 -4.22 6.31
N GLN A 343 -10.27 -4.99 5.44
CA GLN A 343 -11.70 -5.30 5.55
C GLN A 343 -12.03 -6.24 6.71
N PHE A 344 -11.17 -7.21 6.94
CA PHE A 344 -11.25 -8.09 8.10
C PHE A 344 -11.15 -7.30 9.41
N SER A 345 -10.24 -6.34 9.47
CA SER A 345 -10.10 -5.37 10.56
C SER A 345 -11.39 -4.59 10.82
N ILE A 346 -12.04 -4.07 9.76
CA ILE A 346 -13.34 -3.37 9.88
C ILE A 346 -14.41 -4.32 10.41
N GLY A 347 -14.44 -5.55 9.92
CA GLY A 347 -15.35 -6.59 10.42
C GLY A 347 -15.17 -6.88 11.90
N LEU A 348 -13.92 -6.98 12.36
CA LEU A 348 -13.58 -7.19 13.78
C LEU A 348 -13.95 -5.97 14.65
N ILE A 349 -13.81 -4.74 14.15
CA ILE A 349 -14.27 -3.53 14.86
C ILE A 349 -15.79 -3.57 15.06
N ARG A 350 -16.53 -3.96 14.02
CA ARG A 350 -17.99 -4.12 14.11
C ARG A 350 -18.37 -5.24 15.10
N LEU A 351 -17.61 -6.33 15.12
CA LEU A 351 -17.78 -7.43 16.08
C LEU A 351 -17.46 -6.99 17.51
N GLU A 352 -16.35 -6.30 17.73
CA GLU A 352 -15.96 -5.75 19.04
C GLU A 352 -17.05 -4.84 19.61
N LYS A 353 -17.58 -3.93 18.77
CA LYS A 353 -18.69 -3.05 19.17
C LYS A 353 -19.92 -3.86 19.56
N PHE A 354 -20.31 -4.84 18.76
CA PHE A 354 -21.44 -5.72 19.04
C PHE A 354 -21.28 -6.48 20.35
N ILE A 355 -20.08 -7.01 20.62
CA ILE A 355 -19.77 -7.69 21.88
C ILE A 355 -19.90 -6.73 23.06
N ARG A 356 -19.34 -5.51 22.98
CA ARG A 356 -19.41 -4.51 24.06
C ARG A 356 -20.84 -4.07 24.35
N ASP A 357 -21.63 -3.85 23.29
CA ASP A 357 -23.04 -3.49 23.44
C ASP A 357 -23.83 -4.60 24.15
N LYS A 358 -23.58 -5.86 23.79
CA LYS A 358 -24.19 -7.02 24.46
C LYS A 358 -23.73 -7.20 25.92
N LEU A 359 -22.44 -6.99 26.20
CA LEU A 359 -21.89 -7.07 27.55
C LEU A 359 -22.48 -5.97 28.47
N SER A 360 -22.97 -4.87 27.91
CA SER A 360 -23.65 -3.81 28.68
C SER A 360 -25.13 -4.11 28.98
N GLN A 361 -25.78 -4.93 28.14
CA GLN A 361 -27.24 -5.16 28.19
C GLN A 361 -27.62 -6.45 28.92
N THR A 362 -26.77 -7.48 28.91
CA THR A 362 -27.11 -8.83 29.42
C THR A 362 -26.37 -9.19 30.69
N THR A 363 -27.02 -9.97 31.55
CA THR A 363 -26.45 -10.52 32.79
C THR A 363 -25.97 -11.98 32.66
N ASN A 364 -26.52 -12.72 31.71
CA ASN A 364 -26.13 -14.09 31.39
C ASN A 364 -25.23 -14.16 30.17
N PHE A 365 -23.96 -14.48 30.39
CA PHE A 365 -22.91 -14.46 29.37
C PHE A 365 -22.64 -15.89 28.85
N ARG A 366 -23.19 -16.22 27.67
CA ARG A 366 -22.81 -17.40 26.89
C ARG A 366 -22.06 -16.97 25.67
N LEU A 367 -20.90 -17.58 25.37
CA LEU A 367 -20.05 -17.26 24.23
C LEU A 367 -20.82 -17.27 22.89
N GLU A 368 -21.74 -18.22 22.74
CA GLU A 368 -22.57 -18.37 21.53
C GLU A 368 -23.46 -17.15 21.25
N ASN A 369 -23.96 -16.51 22.29
CA ASN A 369 -24.81 -15.32 22.19
C ASN A 369 -24.00 -14.04 21.99
N LEU A 370 -22.74 -14.01 22.47
CA LEU A 370 -21.87 -12.85 22.41
C LEU A 370 -21.16 -12.72 21.07
N ILE A 371 -20.77 -13.84 20.46
CA ILE A 371 -19.99 -13.85 19.22
C ILE A 371 -20.88 -14.23 18.06
N ASN A 372 -20.95 -13.33 17.07
CA ASN A 372 -21.71 -13.55 15.84
C ASN A 372 -20.79 -13.33 14.63
N SER A 373 -20.84 -14.22 13.65
CA SER A 373 -20.06 -14.10 12.42
C SER A 373 -20.60 -13.06 11.42
N ARG A 374 -21.84 -12.59 11.59
CA ARG A 374 -22.50 -11.65 10.63
C ARG A 374 -21.72 -10.36 10.39
N PRO A 375 -21.17 -9.66 11.40
CA PRO A 375 -20.45 -8.40 11.18
C PRO A 375 -19.21 -8.56 10.29
N VAL A 376 -18.45 -9.65 10.49
CA VAL A 376 -17.24 -9.93 9.71
C VAL A 376 -17.61 -10.37 8.30
N ASN A 377 -18.58 -11.28 8.17
CA ASN A 377 -19.11 -11.72 6.87
C ASN A 377 -19.69 -10.55 6.08
N GLY A 378 -20.39 -9.62 6.75
CA GLY A 378 -20.94 -8.43 6.12
C GLY A 378 -19.85 -7.53 5.53
N ALA A 379 -18.76 -7.29 6.28
CA ALA A 379 -17.64 -6.48 5.79
C ALA A 379 -16.93 -7.13 4.59
N LEU A 380 -16.72 -8.45 4.61
CA LEU A 380 -16.13 -9.17 3.48
C LEU A 380 -17.04 -9.16 2.24
N LYS A 381 -18.35 -9.39 2.41
CA LYS A 381 -19.31 -9.32 1.31
C LYS A 381 -19.40 -7.92 0.70
N GLU A 382 -19.43 -6.89 1.55
CA GLU A 382 -19.40 -5.49 1.14
C GLU A 382 -18.16 -5.18 0.28
N PHE A 383 -16.99 -5.64 0.70
CA PHE A 383 -15.75 -5.46 -0.06
C PHE A 383 -15.82 -6.10 -1.44
N PHE A 384 -16.13 -7.38 -1.52
CA PHE A 384 -16.16 -8.08 -2.81
C PHE A 384 -17.26 -7.58 -3.73
N GLY A 385 -18.38 -7.08 -3.19
CA GLY A 385 -19.52 -6.60 -3.96
C GLY A 385 -19.40 -5.17 -4.46
N THR A 386 -18.89 -4.26 -3.62
CA THR A 386 -18.96 -2.81 -3.88
C THR A 386 -17.61 -2.13 -4.08
N ASN A 387 -16.50 -2.76 -3.68
CA ASN A 387 -15.18 -2.14 -3.84
C ASN A 387 -14.76 -2.14 -5.32
N PRO A 388 -14.36 -0.99 -5.89
CA PRO A 388 -13.94 -0.91 -7.29
C PRO A 388 -12.68 -1.71 -7.62
N LEU A 389 -11.90 -2.13 -6.62
CA LEU A 389 -10.72 -2.98 -6.81
C LEU A 389 -11.06 -4.49 -6.90
N SER A 390 -12.25 -4.90 -6.47
CA SER A 390 -12.76 -6.25 -6.67
C SER A 390 -13.52 -6.29 -7.99
N GLN A 391 -12.90 -6.86 -9.03
CA GLN A 391 -13.42 -6.88 -10.39
C GLN A 391 -13.73 -8.30 -10.82
N PHE A 392 -14.68 -8.45 -11.76
CA PHE A 392 -14.83 -9.71 -12.49
C PHE A 392 -13.54 -9.98 -13.26
N MET A 393 -13.10 -11.23 -13.25
CA MET A 393 -11.89 -11.62 -13.95
C MET A 393 -12.11 -11.57 -15.46
N ASP A 394 -11.19 -10.95 -16.20
CA ASP A 394 -11.17 -11.02 -17.66
C ASP A 394 -10.78 -12.46 -18.05
N GLN A 395 -11.70 -13.18 -18.68
CA GLN A 395 -11.53 -14.61 -19.04
C GLN A 395 -11.57 -14.85 -20.56
N ILE A 396 -11.29 -13.83 -21.37
CA ILE A 396 -11.30 -13.96 -22.84
C ILE A 396 -10.22 -14.93 -23.28
N ASN A 397 -9.00 -14.78 -22.74
CA ASN A 397 -7.86 -15.63 -23.03
C ASN A 397 -6.93 -15.75 -21.80
N PRO A 398 -5.99 -16.72 -21.77
CA PRO A 398 -5.08 -16.90 -20.64
C PRO A 398 -4.22 -15.67 -20.32
N LEU A 399 -3.82 -14.90 -21.35
CA LEU A 399 -3.03 -13.67 -21.18
C LEU A 399 -3.83 -12.58 -20.47
N ALA A 400 -5.12 -12.43 -20.80
CA ALA A 400 -6.00 -11.48 -20.13
C ALA A 400 -6.14 -11.79 -18.64
N GLU A 401 -6.21 -13.06 -18.24
CA GLU A 401 -6.23 -13.46 -16.84
C GLU A 401 -4.95 -13.09 -16.10
N ILE A 402 -3.77 -13.35 -16.68
CA ILE A 402 -2.48 -13.05 -16.06
C ILE A 402 -2.32 -11.54 -15.91
N THR A 403 -2.57 -10.78 -16.96
CA THR A 403 -2.41 -9.32 -16.96
C THR A 403 -3.37 -8.65 -15.99
N HIS A 404 -4.60 -9.14 -15.84
CA HIS A 404 -5.56 -8.63 -14.86
C HIS A 404 -5.06 -8.81 -13.42
N LYS A 405 -4.44 -9.95 -13.10
CA LYS A 405 -3.86 -10.23 -11.77
C LYS A 405 -2.61 -9.39 -11.46
N ARG A 406 -1.90 -8.92 -12.49
CA ARG A 406 -0.69 -8.08 -12.37
C ARG A 406 -0.96 -6.59 -12.54
N ARG A 407 -2.23 -6.20 -12.69
CA ARG A 407 -2.63 -4.80 -12.85
C ARG A 407 -2.42 -4.00 -11.56
N LEU A 408 -1.99 -2.75 -11.70
CA LEU A 408 -1.74 -1.81 -10.63
C LEU A 408 -2.66 -0.59 -10.84
N SER A 409 -3.56 -0.34 -9.90
CA SER A 409 -4.50 0.79 -9.97
C SER A 409 -4.13 1.86 -8.96
N SER A 410 -4.07 3.12 -9.38
CA SER A 410 -3.95 4.27 -8.47
C SER A 410 -5.29 4.71 -7.91
N MET A 411 -6.39 4.17 -8.42
CA MET A 411 -7.76 4.50 -8.03
C MET A 411 -8.24 3.65 -6.84
N GLY A 412 -9.39 3.98 -6.31
CA GLY A 412 -10.04 3.23 -5.23
C GLY A 412 -9.96 3.93 -3.88
N PRO A 413 -10.45 3.29 -2.81
CA PRO A 413 -10.48 3.87 -1.47
C PRO A 413 -9.07 4.21 -0.95
N GLY A 414 -8.84 5.47 -0.62
CA GLY A 414 -7.52 5.97 -0.21
C GLY A 414 -6.56 6.29 -1.35
N GLY A 415 -6.96 6.07 -2.60
CA GLY A 415 -6.24 6.43 -3.81
C GLY A 415 -6.71 7.75 -4.42
N VAL A 416 -6.38 7.96 -5.68
CA VAL A 416 -6.70 9.15 -6.46
C VAL A 416 -8.04 8.96 -7.19
N THR A 417 -8.84 9.99 -7.30
CA THR A 417 -10.01 10.01 -8.19
C THR A 417 -9.60 10.52 -9.57
N ARG A 418 -10.36 10.16 -10.60
CA ARG A 418 -10.08 10.58 -11.99
C ARG A 418 -9.98 12.10 -12.13
N ASP A 419 -10.87 12.82 -11.43
CA ASP A 419 -10.97 14.29 -11.52
C ASP A 419 -9.82 15.00 -10.77
N ASN A 420 -9.26 14.37 -9.72
CA ASN A 420 -8.18 14.92 -8.92
C ASN A 420 -6.78 14.40 -9.35
N ALA A 421 -6.72 13.58 -10.40
CA ALA A 421 -5.47 13.05 -10.89
C ALA A 421 -4.75 14.11 -11.75
N THR A 422 -3.62 14.60 -11.24
CA THR A 422 -2.73 15.51 -11.95
C THR A 422 -2.01 14.80 -13.10
N LEU A 423 -1.49 15.55 -14.06
CA LEU A 423 -0.67 15.01 -15.16
C LEU A 423 0.60 14.30 -14.62
N ALA A 424 1.19 14.82 -13.56
CA ALA A 424 2.39 14.24 -12.95
C ALA A 424 2.18 12.77 -12.49
N ILE A 425 1.04 12.45 -11.87
CA ILE A 425 0.73 11.08 -11.43
C ILE A 425 0.54 10.12 -12.62
N ARG A 426 0.15 10.62 -13.79
CA ARG A 426 -0.05 9.87 -15.03
C ARG A 426 1.23 9.67 -15.83
N GLY A 427 2.27 10.43 -15.51
CA GLY A 427 3.55 10.42 -16.20
C GLY A 427 4.39 9.18 -15.92
N ILE A 428 5.38 8.96 -16.76
CA ILE A 428 6.40 7.94 -16.59
C ILE A 428 7.53 8.55 -15.75
N HIS A 429 7.88 7.88 -14.65
CA HIS A 429 8.94 8.31 -13.75
C HIS A 429 10.19 7.41 -13.90
N PRO A 430 11.44 7.92 -13.78
CA PRO A 430 12.64 7.11 -13.89
C PRO A 430 12.69 5.90 -12.94
N SER A 431 12.09 6.01 -11.75
CA SER A 431 11.98 4.88 -10.79
C SER A 431 11.07 3.74 -11.26
N HIS A 432 10.31 3.92 -12.36
CA HIS A 432 9.46 2.87 -12.93
C HIS A 432 10.27 1.77 -13.63
N TYR A 433 11.53 2.04 -13.98
CA TYR A 433 12.38 1.05 -14.63
C TYR A 433 12.43 -0.27 -13.86
N GLY A 434 12.13 -1.36 -14.56
CA GLY A 434 12.09 -2.70 -13.98
C GLY A 434 10.96 -2.97 -12.97
N ARG A 435 10.04 -2.02 -12.76
CA ARG A 435 8.94 -2.12 -11.78
C ARG A 435 7.57 -1.95 -12.42
N ILE A 436 7.35 -0.87 -13.13
CA ILE A 436 6.09 -0.56 -13.81
C ILE A 436 6.35 -0.42 -15.30
N CYS A 437 5.55 -1.11 -16.11
CA CYS A 437 5.67 -1.03 -17.56
C CYS A 437 5.31 0.38 -18.05
N PRO A 438 6.15 1.03 -18.85
CA PRO A 438 5.88 2.36 -19.39
C PRO A 438 4.87 2.36 -20.56
N ILE A 439 4.65 1.20 -21.19
CA ILE A 439 3.85 1.07 -22.41
C ILE A 439 2.42 0.63 -22.08
N GLU A 440 2.24 -0.42 -21.28
CA GLU A 440 0.93 -1.02 -21.01
C GLU A 440 0.08 -0.17 -20.07
N THR A 441 -0.85 0.60 -20.59
CA THR A 441 -1.86 1.37 -19.86
C THR A 441 -3.16 1.41 -20.67
N PRO A 442 -4.34 1.53 -20.05
CA PRO A 442 -5.58 1.73 -20.79
C PRO A 442 -5.58 3.07 -21.52
N GLU A 443 -6.28 3.13 -22.64
CA GLU A 443 -6.53 4.36 -23.37
C GLU A 443 -7.68 5.16 -22.71
N GLY A 444 -7.68 6.47 -22.88
CA GLY A 444 -8.74 7.38 -22.41
C GLY A 444 -8.56 7.86 -20.96
N LYS A 445 -9.65 7.99 -20.21
CA LYS A 445 -9.68 8.65 -18.88
C LYS A 445 -8.80 7.96 -17.82
N ASN A 446 -8.47 6.69 -17.99
CA ASN A 446 -7.67 5.91 -17.05
C ASN A 446 -6.19 5.82 -17.41
N THR A 447 -5.75 6.50 -18.48
CA THR A 447 -4.35 6.50 -18.93
C THR A 447 -3.42 6.94 -17.81
N GLY A 448 -2.37 6.15 -17.55
CA GLY A 448 -1.39 6.40 -16.49
C GLY A 448 -1.87 6.14 -15.06
N LEU A 449 -3.19 5.94 -14.83
CA LEU A 449 -3.75 5.60 -13.51
C LEU A 449 -3.84 4.10 -13.25
N VAL A 450 -3.94 3.32 -14.32
CA VAL A 450 -3.94 1.86 -14.28
C VAL A 450 -2.76 1.39 -15.12
N ASN A 451 -1.79 0.79 -14.47
CA ASN A 451 -0.55 0.32 -15.07
C ASN A 451 -0.39 -1.19 -14.84
N SER A 452 0.61 -1.79 -15.46
CA SER A 452 0.96 -3.19 -15.28
C SER A 452 2.33 -3.35 -14.66
N LEU A 453 2.49 -4.37 -13.81
CA LEU A 453 3.77 -4.72 -13.24
C LEU A 453 4.67 -5.33 -14.32
N THR A 454 5.97 -5.02 -14.29
CA THR A 454 6.96 -5.60 -15.21
C THR A 454 7.12 -7.10 -15.00
N THR A 455 7.69 -7.78 -15.98
CA THR A 455 7.83 -9.24 -16.00
C THR A 455 8.54 -9.78 -14.76
N TYR A 456 9.66 -9.16 -14.35
CA TYR A 456 10.46 -9.57 -13.19
C TYR A 456 10.12 -8.86 -11.88
N GLY A 457 9.20 -7.89 -11.89
CA GLY A 457 8.86 -7.11 -10.71
C GLY A 457 8.32 -7.99 -9.57
N ARG A 458 8.83 -7.78 -8.36
CA ARG A 458 8.38 -8.41 -7.11
C ARG A 458 7.95 -7.35 -6.11
N ILE A 459 7.25 -7.76 -5.08
CA ILE A 459 6.78 -6.89 -4.00
C ILE A 459 7.48 -7.33 -2.71
N ASP A 460 8.05 -6.37 -2.00
CA ASP A 460 8.64 -6.60 -0.68
C ASP A 460 7.55 -6.75 0.40
N SER A 461 7.95 -7.23 1.59
CA SER A 461 7.10 -7.33 2.79
C SER A 461 6.46 -6.00 3.20
N GLN A 462 7.07 -4.87 2.82
CA GLN A 462 6.59 -3.52 3.09
C GLN A 462 5.66 -2.98 1.99
N GLY A 463 5.47 -3.72 0.89
CA GLY A 463 4.68 -3.31 -0.26
C GLY A 463 5.44 -2.48 -1.29
N LEU A 464 6.76 -2.34 -1.17
CA LEU A 464 7.58 -1.65 -2.17
C LEU A 464 7.88 -2.58 -3.36
N ILE A 465 7.86 -2.02 -4.57
CA ILE A 465 8.18 -2.77 -5.78
C ILE A 465 9.70 -2.88 -5.91
N GLN A 466 10.18 -4.10 -6.11
CA GLN A 466 11.58 -4.42 -6.32
C GLN A 466 11.84 -4.87 -7.74
N SER A 467 13.02 -4.53 -8.23
CA SER A 467 13.55 -4.97 -9.52
C SER A 467 14.85 -5.78 -9.31
N PRO A 468 15.06 -6.86 -10.07
CA PRO A 468 16.25 -7.69 -9.91
C PRO A 468 17.43 -7.17 -10.74
N PHE A 469 18.63 -7.31 -10.19
CA PHE A 469 19.89 -6.95 -10.81
C PHE A 469 20.96 -8.01 -10.49
N PHE A 470 22.01 -8.09 -11.32
CA PHE A 470 23.23 -8.81 -10.98
C PHE A 470 24.25 -7.85 -10.36
N LYS A 471 24.90 -8.30 -9.31
CA LYS A 471 25.99 -7.55 -8.68
C LYS A 471 27.22 -7.57 -9.58
N VAL A 472 27.89 -6.45 -9.71
CA VAL A 472 29.17 -6.31 -10.40
C VAL A 472 30.25 -5.99 -9.37
N TYR A 473 31.41 -6.59 -9.48
CA TYR A 473 32.55 -6.31 -8.65
C TYR A 473 33.80 -6.15 -9.54
N LYS A 474 34.42 -4.98 -9.48
CA LYS A 474 35.57 -4.61 -10.29
C LYS A 474 35.43 -4.95 -11.80
N GLY A 475 34.23 -4.69 -12.34
CA GLY A 475 33.90 -4.93 -13.75
C GLY A 475 33.54 -6.38 -14.07
N GLN A 476 33.48 -7.30 -13.11
CA GLN A 476 33.05 -8.69 -13.29
C GLN A 476 31.64 -8.90 -12.72
N VAL A 477 30.74 -9.43 -13.54
CA VAL A 477 29.36 -9.75 -13.16
C VAL A 477 29.34 -11.04 -12.33
N GLN A 478 28.83 -10.96 -11.11
CA GLN A 478 28.79 -12.06 -10.14
C GLN A 478 27.50 -12.88 -10.30
N LYS A 479 27.40 -13.65 -11.41
CA LYS A 479 26.22 -14.49 -11.71
C LYS A 479 25.96 -15.58 -10.68
N HIS A 480 27.00 -16.07 -9.99
CA HIS A 480 26.89 -17.12 -8.97
C HIS A 480 26.12 -16.67 -7.71
N LEU A 481 26.09 -15.38 -7.41
CA LEU A 481 25.30 -14.83 -6.31
C LEU A 481 23.79 -14.80 -6.60
N GLY A 482 23.40 -15.10 -7.85
CA GLY A 482 22.01 -15.01 -8.29
C GLY A 482 21.53 -13.56 -8.47
N MET A 483 20.22 -13.43 -8.59
CA MET A 483 19.55 -12.13 -8.77
C MET A 483 19.31 -11.46 -7.43
N ILE A 484 19.75 -10.22 -7.27
CA ILE A 484 19.53 -9.39 -6.09
C ILE A 484 18.38 -8.42 -6.41
N TYR A 485 17.35 -8.42 -5.57
CA TYR A 485 16.20 -7.54 -5.72
C TYR A 485 16.42 -6.23 -4.96
N LEU A 486 16.37 -5.10 -5.67
CA LEU A 486 16.56 -3.76 -5.12
C LEU A 486 15.25 -2.97 -5.14
N THR A 487 14.99 -2.26 -4.04
CA THR A 487 13.95 -1.23 -3.99
C THR A 487 14.39 0.02 -4.74
N ALA A 488 13.45 0.92 -5.06
CA ALA A 488 13.77 2.15 -5.78
C ALA A 488 14.72 3.09 -4.97
N ASP A 489 14.63 3.08 -3.63
CA ASP A 489 15.52 3.85 -2.76
C ASP A 489 16.96 3.31 -2.76
N GLN A 490 17.10 1.99 -2.75
CA GLN A 490 18.42 1.34 -2.81
C GLN A 490 19.09 1.58 -4.17
N GLU A 491 18.30 1.45 -5.27
CA GLU A 491 18.79 1.64 -6.63
C GLU A 491 19.23 3.09 -6.90
N GLU A 492 18.54 4.09 -6.34
CA GLU A 492 18.86 5.51 -6.52
C GLU A 492 20.30 5.86 -6.11
N ARG A 493 20.86 5.10 -5.16
CA ARG A 493 22.21 5.31 -4.62
C ARG A 493 23.30 4.53 -5.34
N MET A 494 22.93 3.62 -6.24
CA MET A 494 23.86 2.68 -6.89
C MET A 494 24.09 3.06 -8.35
N LYS A 495 25.26 2.70 -8.88
CA LYS A 495 25.64 2.86 -10.27
C LYS A 495 25.19 1.63 -11.05
N VAL A 496 24.12 1.78 -11.83
CA VAL A 496 23.47 0.66 -12.53
C VAL A 496 23.71 0.74 -14.03
N ALA A 497 24.35 -0.27 -14.59
CA ALA A 497 24.51 -0.43 -16.04
C ALA A 497 23.27 -1.06 -16.68
N ALA A 498 23.02 -0.76 -17.94
CA ALA A 498 21.92 -1.33 -18.72
C ALA A 498 22.16 -2.84 -19.00
N ALA A 499 21.06 -3.57 -19.23
CA ALA A 499 21.11 -5.01 -19.48
C ALA A 499 21.66 -5.40 -20.86
N ASP A 500 21.75 -4.46 -21.80
CA ASP A 500 22.24 -4.62 -23.16
C ASP A 500 23.77 -4.56 -23.27
N VAL A 501 24.46 -4.15 -22.20
CA VAL A 501 25.93 -4.13 -22.16
C VAL A 501 26.49 -5.54 -22.33
N TYR A 502 27.38 -5.69 -23.30
CA TYR A 502 27.99 -6.99 -23.60
C TYR A 502 28.90 -7.49 -22.47
N VAL A 503 28.62 -8.70 -22.01
CA VAL A 503 29.38 -9.39 -20.96
C VAL A 503 30.15 -10.55 -21.59
N SER A 504 31.46 -10.63 -21.35
CA SER A 504 32.30 -11.71 -21.86
C SER A 504 31.90 -13.08 -21.28
N LYS A 505 32.39 -14.17 -21.88
CA LYS A 505 32.18 -15.54 -21.35
C LYS A 505 32.74 -15.71 -19.93
N THR A 506 33.78 -14.98 -19.57
CA THR A 506 34.40 -14.94 -18.24
C THR A 506 33.65 -14.03 -17.23
N GLY A 507 32.58 -13.37 -17.67
CA GLY A 507 31.75 -12.50 -16.83
C GLY A 507 32.24 -11.05 -16.76
N PHE A 508 33.27 -10.64 -17.50
CA PHE A 508 33.76 -9.27 -17.51
C PHE A 508 32.98 -8.39 -18.48
N LEU A 509 32.73 -7.12 -18.09
CA LEU A 509 32.26 -6.09 -18.97
C LEU A 509 33.35 -5.75 -19.98
N THR A 510 33.04 -5.82 -21.28
CA THR A 510 34.04 -5.68 -22.34
C THR A 510 34.52 -4.26 -22.55
N SER A 511 33.57 -3.28 -22.50
CA SER A 511 33.89 -1.86 -22.66
C SER A 511 34.57 -1.31 -21.42
N GLN A 512 35.63 -0.49 -21.57
CA GLN A 512 36.29 0.19 -20.45
C GLN A 512 35.38 1.24 -19.83
N THR A 513 34.69 2.01 -20.66
CA THR A 513 33.70 3.00 -20.26
C THR A 513 32.35 2.59 -20.80
N LEU A 514 31.30 2.77 -19.99
CA LEU A 514 29.94 2.40 -20.34
C LEU A 514 28.92 3.36 -19.73
N PRO A 515 27.76 3.52 -20.36
CA PRO A 515 26.69 4.34 -19.80
C PRO A 515 26.10 3.63 -18.58
N ALA A 516 25.97 4.38 -17.48
CA ALA A 516 25.32 3.92 -16.28
C ALA A 516 24.34 4.99 -15.77
N ARG A 517 23.34 4.53 -15.05
CA ARG A 517 22.35 5.38 -14.41
C ARG A 517 22.66 5.52 -12.93
N ILE A 518 22.60 6.76 -12.42
CA ILE A 518 22.64 7.08 -11.00
C ILE A 518 21.42 7.94 -10.71
N GLY A 519 20.47 7.40 -9.97
CA GLY A 519 19.21 8.11 -9.70
C GLY A 519 18.46 8.46 -10.99
N LYS A 520 18.40 9.75 -11.32
CA LYS A 520 17.74 10.28 -12.51
C LYS A 520 18.71 10.53 -13.68
N ASP A 521 19.99 10.59 -13.42
CA ASP A 521 21.01 11.03 -14.37
C ASP A 521 21.70 9.83 -15.05
N PHE A 522 22.07 10.01 -16.32
CA PHE A 522 22.89 9.09 -17.08
C PHE A 522 24.30 9.65 -17.21
N ILE A 523 25.26 8.86 -16.80
CA ILE A 523 26.68 9.23 -16.86
C ILE A 523 27.49 8.10 -17.49
N THR A 524 28.61 8.45 -18.13
CA THR A 524 29.58 7.49 -18.61
C THR A 524 30.61 7.25 -17.53
N ILE A 525 30.73 6.01 -17.05
CA ILE A 525 31.63 5.61 -15.98
C ILE A 525 32.56 4.47 -16.42
N HIS A 526 33.65 4.32 -15.68
CA HIS A 526 34.57 3.19 -15.89
C HIS A 526 33.93 1.88 -15.38
N ARG A 527 34.17 0.77 -16.08
CA ARG A 527 33.59 -0.54 -15.75
C ARG A 527 33.83 -1.01 -14.30
N SER A 528 34.93 -0.60 -13.67
CA SER A 528 35.25 -0.97 -12.28
C SER A 528 34.34 -0.29 -11.26
N GLU A 529 33.70 0.80 -11.62
CA GLU A 529 32.82 1.60 -10.74
C GLU A 529 31.36 1.16 -10.78
N VAL A 530 31.00 0.26 -11.68
CA VAL A 530 29.64 -0.26 -11.82
C VAL A 530 29.33 -1.17 -10.63
N ASP A 531 28.22 -0.91 -9.94
CA ASP A 531 27.75 -1.71 -8.81
C ASP A 531 26.83 -2.85 -9.24
N PHE A 532 25.91 -2.55 -10.17
CA PHE A 532 24.91 -3.49 -10.64
C PHE A 532 24.70 -3.41 -12.16
N ILE A 533 24.22 -4.51 -12.74
CA ILE A 533 23.80 -4.57 -14.14
C ILE A 533 22.41 -5.17 -14.24
N GLY A 534 21.60 -4.68 -15.19
CA GLY A 534 20.29 -5.25 -15.51
C GLY A 534 20.39 -6.71 -15.98
N ILE A 535 19.31 -7.47 -15.81
CA ILE A 535 19.28 -8.90 -16.13
C ILE A 535 18.99 -9.12 -17.61
N SER A 536 17.98 -8.45 -18.14
CA SER A 536 17.48 -8.60 -19.50
C SER A 536 16.73 -7.36 -19.94
N ALA A 537 16.67 -7.11 -21.25
CA ALA A 537 15.89 -6.02 -21.83
C ALA A 537 14.39 -6.11 -21.52
N ILE A 538 13.83 -7.31 -21.37
CA ILE A 538 12.42 -7.53 -21.01
C ILE A 538 12.11 -7.15 -19.54
N GLN A 539 13.11 -6.80 -18.74
CA GLN A 539 12.95 -6.37 -17.36
C GLN A 539 12.08 -5.13 -17.22
N MET A 540 12.11 -4.24 -18.21
CA MET A 540 11.38 -2.95 -18.14
C MET A 540 9.94 -3.01 -18.61
N ILE A 541 9.53 -4.10 -19.26
CA ILE A 541 8.22 -4.24 -19.90
C ILE A 541 7.35 -5.28 -19.20
N SER A 542 6.03 -5.19 -19.39
CA SER A 542 5.05 -6.13 -18.85
C SER A 542 4.98 -7.43 -19.65
N VAL A 543 4.22 -8.40 -19.15
CA VAL A 543 4.02 -9.70 -19.80
C VAL A 543 3.36 -9.54 -21.18
N ALA A 544 2.29 -8.74 -21.28
CA ALA A 544 1.61 -8.54 -22.57
C ALA A 544 2.53 -7.86 -23.59
N THR A 545 3.24 -6.82 -23.18
CA THR A 545 4.17 -6.10 -24.05
C THR A 545 5.35 -6.98 -24.48
N SER A 546 5.83 -7.86 -23.63
CA SER A 546 6.94 -8.78 -23.93
C SER A 546 6.60 -9.88 -24.93
N LEU A 547 5.34 -10.06 -25.27
CA LEU A 547 4.87 -10.99 -26.30
C LEU A 547 4.77 -10.35 -27.70
N ILE A 548 5.07 -9.06 -27.84
CA ILE A 548 5.10 -8.37 -29.14
C ILE A 548 6.46 -8.64 -29.79
N PRO A 549 6.51 -9.34 -30.95
CA PRO A 549 7.75 -9.54 -31.69
C PRO A 549 8.25 -8.20 -32.25
N PHE A 550 9.58 -8.01 -32.28
CA PHE A 550 10.23 -6.79 -32.82
C PHE A 550 9.76 -5.48 -32.19
N LEU A 551 9.44 -5.54 -30.90
CA LEU A 551 8.92 -4.39 -30.15
C LEU A 551 9.81 -3.14 -30.24
N GLU A 552 11.13 -3.33 -30.30
CA GLU A 552 12.12 -2.25 -30.39
C GLU A 552 11.99 -1.39 -31.66
N HIS A 553 11.33 -1.89 -32.68
CA HIS A 553 11.10 -1.19 -33.95
C HIS A 553 9.74 -0.47 -33.98
N ASP A 554 8.87 -0.73 -32.99
CA ASP A 554 7.54 -0.14 -32.93
C ASP A 554 7.53 1.15 -32.11
N ASP A 555 6.72 2.12 -32.56
CA ASP A 555 6.41 3.29 -31.72
C ASP A 555 5.65 2.90 -30.46
N ALA A 556 5.94 3.58 -29.35
CA ALA A 556 5.35 3.28 -28.04
C ALA A 556 3.80 3.34 -28.06
N ASN A 557 3.22 4.25 -28.84
CA ASN A 557 1.76 4.35 -28.96
C ASN A 557 1.15 3.11 -29.64
N ARG A 558 1.81 2.59 -30.70
CA ARG A 558 1.37 1.37 -31.40
C ARG A 558 1.59 0.13 -30.56
N ALA A 559 2.68 0.05 -29.81
CA ALA A 559 2.94 -1.01 -28.85
C ALA A 559 1.88 -1.04 -27.73
N LEU A 560 1.44 0.12 -27.22
CA LEU A 560 0.35 0.24 -26.25
C LEU A 560 -0.96 -0.33 -26.83
N MET A 561 -1.34 0.09 -28.04
CA MET A 561 -2.53 -0.43 -28.71
C MET A 561 -2.44 -1.95 -28.91
N GLY A 562 -1.30 -2.45 -29.41
CA GLY A 562 -1.04 -3.87 -29.63
C GLY A 562 -1.14 -4.70 -28.35
N SER A 563 -0.55 -4.24 -27.24
CA SER A 563 -0.63 -4.94 -25.95
C SER A 563 -2.07 -5.01 -25.42
N ASN A 564 -2.86 -3.93 -25.61
CA ASN A 564 -4.28 -3.91 -25.26
C ASN A 564 -5.11 -4.86 -26.13
N MET A 565 -4.82 -4.92 -27.45
CA MET A 565 -5.52 -5.81 -28.39
C MET A 565 -5.20 -7.29 -28.13
N GLN A 566 -3.99 -7.67 -27.75
CA GLN A 566 -3.64 -9.05 -27.40
C GLN A 566 -4.54 -9.61 -26.28
N ARG A 567 -4.92 -8.78 -25.32
CA ARG A 567 -5.80 -9.17 -24.22
C ARG A 567 -7.25 -9.43 -24.66
N GLN A 568 -7.65 -8.89 -25.80
CA GLN A 568 -9.00 -9.03 -26.36
C GLN A 568 -9.10 -10.16 -27.40
N ALA A 569 -7.98 -10.82 -27.72
CA ALA A 569 -7.94 -11.89 -28.69
C ALA A 569 -8.73 -13.10 -28.23
N VAL A 570 -9.67 -13.57 -29.06
CA VAL A 570 -10.49 -14.75 -28.79
C VAL A 570 -9.73 -16.01 -29.19
N PRO A 571 -9.65 -17.04 -28.32
CA PRO A 571 -9.03 -18.31 -28.66
C PRO A 571 -9.71 -18.98 -29.86
N LEU A 572 -8.92 -19.41 -30.84
CA LEU A 572 -9.43 -20.11 -32.02
C LEU A 572 -9.76 -21.54 -31.67
N ILE A 573 -10.72 -22.15 -32.41
CA ILE A 573 -11.09 -23.56 -32.28
C ILE A 573 -9.89 -24.45 -32.61
N ARG A 574 -9.11 -24.07 -33.63
CA ARG A 574 -7.87 -24.76 -34.04
C ARG A 574 -6.72 -23.74 -34.01
N PRO A 575 -6.06 -23.56 -32.86
CA PRO A 575 -4.96 -22.62 -32.75
C PRO A 575 -3.71 -23.15 -33.47
N GLU A 576 -3.00 -22.29 -34.15
CA GLU A 576 -1.70 -22.57 -34.77
C GLU A 576 -0.57 -21.99 -33.93
N LYS A 577 0.60 -22.64 -34.02
CA LYS A 577 1.82 -22.11 -33.40
C LYS A 577 2.31 -20.90 -34.21
N PRO A 578 2.59 -19.75 -33.57
CA PRO A 578 3.14 -18.61 -34.29
C PRO A 578 4.51 -18.94 -34.88
N LEU A 579 4.78 -18.50 -36.09
CA LEU A 579 6.07 -18.67 -36.78
C LEU A 579 7.16 -17.86 -36.07
N VAL A 580 6.82 -16.63 -35.66
CA VAL A 580 7.71 -15.71 -34.94
C VAL A 580 7.17 -15.53 -33.53
N GLY A 581 8.02 -15.70 -32.54
CA GLY A 581 7.66 -15.55 -31.12
C GLY A 581 8.81 -14.96 -30.32
N THR A 582 8.53 -14.57 -29.09
CA THR A 582 9.48 -13.93 -28.17
C THR A 582 10.12 -14.90 -27.18
N GLY A 583 9.60 -16.12 -27.05
CA GLY A 583 10.06 -17.14 -26.12
C GLY A 583 9.41 -17.10 -24.73
N LEU A 584 8.60 -16.09 -24.42
CA LEU A 584 7.85 -15.99 -23.16
C LEU A 584 6.48 -16.72 -23.21
N GLU A 585 6.03 -17.13 -24.39
CA GLU A 585 4.71 -17.73 -24.63
C GLU A 585 4.48 -18.97 -23.79
N ALA A 586 5.46 -19.89 -23.77
CA ALA A 586 5.38 -21.13 -23.01
C ALA A 586 5.27 -20.87 -21.49
N ARG A 587 5.98 -19.85 -21.00
CA ARG A 587 5.91 -19.45 -19.59
C ARG A 587 4.55 -18.85 -19.25
N ALA A 588 4.04 -17.95 -20.08
CA ALA A 588 2.73 -17.37 -19.91
C ALA A 588 1.63 -18.43 -19.93
N ALA A 589 1.69 -19.39 -20.86
CA ALA A 589 0.72 -20.50 -20.93
C ALA A 589 0.75 -21.37 -19.66
N SER A 590 1.93 -21.74 -19.15
CA SER A 590 2.04 -22.58 -17.95
C SER A 590 1.57 -21.86 -16.68
N ASP A 591 1.90 -20.58 -16.50
CA ASP A 591 1.55 -19.81 -15.30
C ASP A 591 0.07 -19.39 -15.28
N SER A 592 -0.60 -19.36 -16.44
CA SER A 592 -2.05 -19.13 -16.51
C SER A 592 -2.86 -20.19 -15.79
N GLY A 593 -2.30 -21.42 -15.65
CA GLY A 593 -2.96 -22.57 -15.05
C GLY A 593 -4.06 -23.19 -15.91
N HIS A 594 -4.15 -22.83 -17.21
CA HIS A 594 -5.03 -23.49 -18.16
C HIS A 594 -4.43 -24.79 -18.72
N VAL A 595 -3.12 -24.93 -18.62
CA VAL A 595 -2.37 -26.10 -19.09
C VAL A 595 -2.05 -27.02 -17.92
N LEU A 596 -2.26 -28.31 -18.08
CA LEU A 596 -1.82 -29.34 -17.15
C LEU A 596 -0.32 -29.56 -17.37
N THR A 597 0.47 -29.30 -16.35
CA THR A 597 1.91 -29.57 -16.36
C THR A 597 2.22 -30.85 -15.61
N SER A 598 3.08 -31.70 -16.15
CA SER A 598 3.56 -32.87 -15.44
C SER A 598 4.35 -32.47 -14.20
N LYS A 599 4.13 -33.17 -13.08
CA LYS A 599 4.86 -32.93 -11.83
C LYS A 599 6.19 -33.66 -11.77
N CYS A 600 6.38 -34.65 -12.60
CA CYS A 600 7.58 -35.51 -12.64
C CYS A 600 7.90 -35.90 -14.07
N ALA A 601 9.18 -36.24 -14.32
CA ALA A 601 9.61 -36.83 -15.56
C ALA A 601 9.11 -38.29 -15.66
N GLY A 602 8.68 -38.72 -16.84
CA GLY A 602 8.15 -40.06 -17.03
C GLY A 602 7.56 -40.29 -18.43
N TYR A 603 7.06 -41.50 -18.66
CA TYR A 603 6.36 -41.89 -19.90
C TYR A 603 4.85 -41.75 -19.74
N VAL A 604 4.18 -41.18 -20.74
CA VAL A 604 2.71 -41.15 -20.83
C VAL A 604 2.25 -42.51 -21.36
N THR A 605 1.60 -43.30 -20.53
CA THR A 605 1.09 -44.62 -20.89
C THR A 605 -0.35 -44.62 -21.38
N TYR A 606 -1.11 -43.64 -20.95
CA TYR A 606 -2.51 -43.52 -21.34
C TYR A 606 -2.91 -42.05 -21.40
N SER A 607 -3.60 -41.66 -22.44
CA SER A 607 -4.18 -40.33 -22.63
C SER A 607 -5.60 -40.40 -23.15
N SER A 608 -6.51 -39.73 -22.47
CA SER A 608 -7.90 -39.55 -22.88
C SER A 608 -8.37 -38.14 -22.58
N GLY A 609 -9.54 -37.72 -23.02
CA GLY A 609 -10.09 -36.39 -22.74
C GLY A 609 -10.28 -36.07 -21.25
N SER A 610 -10.34 -37.08 -20.38
CA SER A 610 -10.58 -36.92 -18.93
C SER A 610 -9.37 -37.32 -18.05
N LYS A 611 -8.43 -38.14 -18.59
CA LYS A 611 -7.36 -38.75 -17.77
C LYS A 611 -6.07 -38.92 -18.55
N ILE A 612 -4.97 -38.54 -17.92
CA ILE A 612 -3.59 -38.79 -18.40
C ILE A 612 -2.87 -39.58 -17.31
N ILE A 613 -2.29 -40.75 -17.67
CA ILE A 613 -1.50 -41.57 -16.76
C ILE A 613 -0.03 -41.43 -17.15
N VAL A 614 0.81 -41.04 -16.19
CA VAL A 614 2.24 -40.89 -16.37
C VAL A 614 2.95 -41.88 -15.45
N TYR A 615 3.78 -42.72 -16.00
CA TYR A 615 4.76 -43.52 -15.24
C TYR A 615 5.97 -42.66 -14.92
N ALA A 616 6.11 -42.32 -13.66
CA ALA A 616 7.21 -41.48 -13.20
C ALA A 616 8.51 -42.29 -13.11
N PHE A 617 9.60 -41.71 -13.55
CA PHE A 617 10.92 -42.27 -13.26
C PHE A 617 11.17 -42.15 -11.75
N LYS A 618 11.54 -43.28 -11.12
CA LYS A 618 11.95 -43.27 -9.72
C LYS A 618 13.28 -42.51 -9.66
N SER A 619 13.29 -41.25 -9.22
CA SER A 619 14.55 -40.58 -8.90
C SER A 619 15.18 -41.35 -7.76
N LYS A 620 16.37 -41.93 -7.98
CA LYS A 620 17.23 -42.28 -6.85
C LYS A 620 17.58 -40.96 -6.14
N LEU A 621 16.98 -40.76 -4.95
CA LEU A 621 17.39 -39.74 -3.99
C LEU A 621 18.81 -40.02 -3.57
#